data_d066de0139ce977825d2b2083853e440
#
_entry.id   d066de0139ce977825d2b2083853e440
#
_cell.length_a   1.000
_cell.length_b   1.000
_cell.length_c   1.000
_cell.angle_alpha   90.00
_cell.angle_beta   90.00
_cell.angle_gamma   90.00
#
_symmetry.space_group_name_H-M   'P 1'
#
loop_
_entity.id
_entity.type
_entity.pdbx_description
1 polymer ?
#
loop_
_entity_poly.entity_id
_entity_poly.type
_entity_poly.pdbx_seq_one_letter_code
_entity_poly.pdbx_strand_id
1 'polypeptide(L)'
;MSNYVVIDLEMCRTGNNYTGEEVGLPNETIQIGAVRLDENLEIAGQFMTYVSPQYGYISDFIHRMTGISGRDIQNAPQMKEALEHFMSWLPSPDIEMISWSYTDRAQIEREMEVKCIRLDGMEELMRGWIDCQEEFSRKLKNRKRFNLTDALVIADIPYVGEAHDGLTDAYNTALLFKKLRLDPDFRINEYYRKSLEPKSPALTFSLGDMLSGMGVAADSAQSCSADRN
;
A
#
# COMPACT_ATOMS: atom_id res chain seq x y z
N MET A 1 -23.64 1.96 -14.98
CA MET A 1 -22.20 2.19 -15.29
C MET A 1 -21.55 2.46 -13.96
N SER A 2 -20.57 1.64 -13.57
CA SER A 2 -19.94 1.81 -12.26
C SER A 2 -19.03 3.03 -12.29
N ASN A 3 -19.23 3.95 -11.37
CA ASN A 3 -18.31 5.04 -11.10
C ASN A 3 -17.40 4.60 -9.95
N TYR A 4 -16.11 4.83 -10.09
CA TYR A 4 -15.13 4.50 -9.07
C TYR A 4 -14.57 5.77 -8.43
N VAL A 5 -14.39 5.74 -7.13
CA VAL A 5 -13.68 6.78 -6.39
C VAL A 5 -12.58 6.13 -5.57
N VAL A 6 -11.35 6.49 -5.87
CA VAL A 6 -10.17 6.07 -5.12
C VAL A 6 -9.89 7.12 -4.06
N ILE A 7 -9.76 6.70 -2.82
CA ILE A 7 -9.50 7.57 -1.66
C ILE A 7 -8.25 7.12 -0.91
N ASP A 8 -7.55 8.07 -0.35
CA ASP A 8 -6.44 7.87 0.57
C ASP A 8 -6.47 8.92 1.66
N LEU A 9 -6.09 8.54 2.88
CA LEU A 9 -6.14 9.37 4.07
C LEU A 9 -4.75 9.55 4.67
N GLU A 10 -4.38 10.80 4.97
CA GLU A 10 -3.28 11.05 5.88
C GLU A 10 -3.78 11.20 7.31
N MET A 11 -3.00 10.71 8.27
CA MET A 11 -3.44 10.60 9.66
C MET A 11 -2.37 11.10 10.63
N CYS A 12 -2.81 11.64 11.74
CA CYS A 12 -1.98 11.88 12.91
C CYS A 12 -2.39 10.99 14.08
N ARG A 13 -1.52 10.84 15.08
CA ARG A 13 -1.89 10.18 16.33
C ARG A 13 -2.69 11.10 17.22
N THR A 14 -3.57 10.54 18.05
CA THR A 14 -4.23 11.26 19.13
C THR A 14 -3.19 11.78 20.12
N GLY A 15 -3.45 12.98 20.67
CA GLY A 15 -2.47 13.69 21.50
C GLY A 15 -2.11 13.01 22.81
N ASN A 16 -1.03 13.47 23.44
CA ASN A 16 -0.48 12.89 24.67
C ASN A 16 -1.42 12.99 25.90
N ASN A 17 -2.44 13.83 25.85
CA ASN A 17 -3.45 13.97 26.90
C ASN A 17 -4.58 12.95 26.77
N TYR A 18 -4.60 12.19 25.67
CA TYR A 18 -5.57 11.13 25.39
C TYR A 18 -4.80 9.90 24.96
N THR A 19 -5.01 8.77 25.63
CA THR A 19 -4.55 7.51 25.08
C THR A 19 -5.51 7.08 23.98
N GLY A 20 -5.01 6.47 22.93
CA GLY A 20 -5.88 5.92 21.88
C GLY A 20 -6.92 4.94 22.43
N GLU A 21 -6.62 4.30 23.57
CA GLU A 21 -7.54 3.43 24.30
C GLU A 21 -8.66 4.19 25.00
N GLU A 22 -8.36 5.33 25.67
CA GLU A 22 -9.36 6.15 26.37
C GLU A 22 -10.38 6.76 25.40
N VAL A 23 -9.91 7.29 24.26
CA VAL A 23 -10.78 7.85 23.22
C VAL A 23 -11.36 6.76 22.34
N GLY A 24 -10.71 5.61 22.26
CA GLY A 24 -11.03 4.54 21.31
C GLY A 24 -10.64 4.88 19.88
N LEU A 25 -9.79 5.90 19.67
CA LEU A 25 -9.38 6.42 18.38
C LEU A 25 -7.87 6.68 18.38
N PRO A 26 -7.03 5.72 17.97
CA PRO A 26 -5.57 5.87 18.04
C PRO A 26 -5.01 6.88 17.04
N ASN A 27 -5.70 7.08 15.92
CA ASN A 27 -5.33 8.03 14.88
C ASN A 27 -6.54 8.89 14.49
N GLU A 28 -6.27 10.07 13.97
CA GLU A 28 -7.26 10.96 13.36
C GLU A 28 -6.82 11.39 11.97
N THR A 29 -7.78 11.48 11.06
CA THR A 29 -7.59 11.97 9.70
C THR A 29 -7.21 13.44 9.71
N ILE A 30 -6.18 13.80 8.93
CA ILE A 30 -5.70 15.18 8.74
C ILE A 30 -5.76 15.63 7.28
N GLN A 31 -5.92 14.69 6.34
CA GLN A 31 -6.16 14.97 4.92
C GLN A 31 -7.02 13.86 4.32
N ILE A 32 -7.93 14.24 3.44
CA ILE A 32 -8.67 13.35 2.56
C ILE A 32 -8.27 13.69 1.14
N GLY A 33 -7.64 12.77 0.44
CA GLY A 33 -7.37 12.85 -0.99
C GLY A 33 -8.22 11.84 -1.75
N ALA A 34 -8.81 12.24 -2.88
CA ALA A 34 -9.60 11.32 -3.69
C ALA A 34 -9.53 11.63 -5.18
N VAL A 35 -9.65 10.58 -5.98
CA VAL A 35 -9.65 10.61 -7.44
C VAL A 35 -10.86 9.86 -7.96
N ARG A 36 -11.64 10.51 -8.83
CA ARG A 36 -12.76 9.89 -9.51
C ARG A 36 -12.32 9.34 -10.86
N LEU A 37 -12.73 8.11 -11.17
CA LEU A 37 -12.55 7.48 -12.47
C LEU A 37 -13.90 7.44 -13.21
N ASP A 38 -13.84 7.63 -14.52
CA ASP A 38 -14.98 7.44 -15.41
C ASP A 38 -15.18 5.96 -15.80
N GLU A 39 -16.13 5.72 -16.68
CA GLU A 39 -16.46 4.38 -17.20
C GLU A 39 -15.30 3.70 -17.97
N ASN A 40 -14.34 4.48 -18.44
CA ASN A 40 -13.14 4.02 -19.14
C ASN A 40 -11.94 3.87 -18.19
N LEU A 41 -12.15 4.09 -16.89
CA LEU A 41 -11.12 4.17 -15.86
C LEU A 41 -10.11 5.30 -16.09
N GLU A 42 -10.56 6.40 -16.78
CA GLU A 42 -9.78 7.62 -16.90
C GLU A 42 -10.11 8.57 -15.74
N ILE A 43 -9.11 9.36 -15.33
CA ILE A 43 -9.28 10.30 -14.23
C ILE A 43 -10.22 11.42 -14.67
N ALA A 44 -11.36 11.53 -14.01
CA ALA A 44 -12.44 12.47 -14.34
C ALA A 44 -12.62 13.57 -13.27
N GLY A 45 -11.91 13.51 -12.16
CA GLY A 45 -11.96 14.52 -11.11
C GLY A 45 -11.04 14.21 -9.95
N GLN A 46 -10.73 15.23 -9.17
CA GLN A 46 -9.89 15.16 -7.99
C GLN A 46 -10.54 15.94 -6.85
N PHE A 47 -10.36 15.46 -5.64
CA PHE A 47 -10.79 16.12 -4.41
C PHE A 47 -9.66 16.09 -3.39
N MET A 48 -9.47 17.16 -2.68
CA MET A 48 -8.57 17.21 -1.54
C MET A 48 -9.11 18.18 -0.50
N THR A 49 -9.07 17.78 0.74
CA THR A 49 -9.30 18.66 1.88
C THR A 49 -8.41 18.28 3.05
N TYR A 50 -7.88 19.27 3.73
CA TYR A 50 -7.33 19.04 5.06
C TYR A 50 -8.46 18.84 6.07
N VAL A 51 -8.14 18.17 7.18
CA VAL A 51 -9.08 17.93 8.28
C VAL A 51 -8.42 18.38 9.59
N SER A 52 -9.16 19.17 10.37
CA SER A 52 -8.71 19.56 11.70
C SER A 52 -9.01 18.44 12.70
N PRO A 53 -7.98 17.77 13.27
CA PRO A 53 -8.19 16.72 14.25
C PRO A 53 -8.72 17.31 15.57
N GLN A 54 -9.54 16.54 16.28
CA GLN A 54 -10.13 16.94 17.56
C GLN A 54 -9.22 16.57 18.74
N TYR A 55 -8.54 15.46 18.66
CA TYR A 55 -7.73 14.88 19.73
C TYR A 55 -6.25 14.79 19.35
N GLY A 56 -5.95 14.82 18.06
CA GLY A 56 -4.63 14.65 17.50
C GLY A 56 -3.85 15.94 17.32
N TYR A 57 -2.58 15.80 17.00
CA TYR A 57 -1.70 16.93 16.64
C TYR A 57 -0.67 16.49 15.60
N ILE A 58 -0.18 17.44 14.82
CA ILE A 58 0.90 17.21 13.87
C ILE A 58 2.23 17.16 14.63
N SER A 59 2.79 15.96 14.75
CA SER A 59 4.15 15.78 15.27
C SER A 59 5.19 16.09 14.18
N ASP A 60 6.45 16.33 14.58
CA ASP A 60 7.55 16.50 13.63
C ASP A 60 7.73 15.31 12.70
N PHE A 61 7.40 14.11 13.17
CA PHE A 61 7.42 12.90 12.35
C PHE A 61 6.37 12.95 11.25
N ILE A 62 5.11 13.26 11.59
CA ILE A 62 4.01 13.38 10.62
C ILE A 62 4.30 14.51 9.64
N HIS A 63 4.74 15.68 10.13
CA HIS A 63 5.09 16.80 9.25
C HIS A 63 6.20 16.41 8.23
N ARG A 64 7.25 15.72 8.66
CA ARG A 64 8.30 15.27 7.73
C ARG A 64 7.84 14.22 6.74
N MET A 65 6.89 13.38 7.14
CA MET A 65 6.37 12.30 6.31
C MET A 65 5.38 12.80 5.26
N THR A 66 4.43 13.65 5.67
CA THR A 66 3.30 14.09 4.82
C THR A 66 3.48 15.49 4.25
N GLY A 67 4.44 16.28 4.76
CA GLY A 67 4.54 17.71 4.47
C GLY A 67 3.48 18.58 5.17
N ILE A 68 2.42 17.97 5.73
CA ILE A 68 1.31 18.69 6.38
C ILE A 68 1.79 19.34 7.67
N SER A 69 1.49 20.61 7.83
CA SER A 69 1.84 21.39 9.03
C SER A 69 0.61 21.76 9.86
N GLY A 70 0.84 22.17 11.11
CA GLY A 70 -0.24 22.69 11.94
C GLY A 70 -0.97 23.90 11.34
N ARG A 71 -0.33 24.65 10.43
CA ARG A 71 -0.97 25.79 9.74
C ARG A 71 -2.01 25.35 8.73
N ASP A 72 -1.76 24.21 8.06
CA ASP A 72 -2.64 23.68 7.02
C ASP A 72 -3.96 23.18 7.62
N ILE A 73 -3.91 22.64 8.84
CA ILE A 73 -5.08 22.09 9.53
C ILE A 73 -5.78 23.10 10.46
N GLN A 74 -5.14 24.23 10.78
CA GLN A 74 -5.64 25.18 11.79
C GLN A 74 -7.05 25.70 11.49
N ASN A 75 -7.36 25.94 10.21
CA ASN A 75 -8.65 26.43 9.76
C ASN A 75 -9.37 25.42 8.86
N ALA A 76 -8.91 24.18 8.85
CA ALA A 76 -9.54 23.10 8.09
C ALA A 76 -10.87 22.69 8.75
N PRO A 77 -11.82 22.17 7.98
CA PRO A 77 -13.05 21.61 8.52
C PRO A 77 -12.76 20.45 9.46
N GLN A 78 -13.64 20.21 10.42
CA GLN A 78 -13.61 18.97 11.20
C GLN A 78 -14.10 17.79 10.35
N MET A 79 -13.87 16.56 10.83
CA MET A 79 -14.15 15.32 10.08
C MET A 79 -15.58 15.28 9.52
N LYS A 80 -16.59 15.70 10.26
CA LYS A 80 -17.97 15.72 9.78
C LYS A 80 -18.12 16.59 8.54
N GLU A 81 -17.70 17.82 8.62
CA GLU A 81 -17.80 18.81 7.52
C GLU A 81 -16.93 18.40 6.33
N ALA A 82 -15.74 17.86 6.59
CA ALA A 82 -14.87 17.33 5.53
C ALA A 82 -15.54 16.18 4.75
N LEU A 83 -16.21 15.25 5.45
CA LEU A 83 -16.99 14.19 4.83
C LEU A 83 -18.22 14.73 4.08
N GLU A 84 -18.91 15.76 4.60
CA GLU A 84 -20.02 16.43 3.90
C GLU A 84 -19.54 17.07 2.58
N HIS A 85 -18.37 17.73 2.59
CA HIS A 85 -17.75 18.27 1.38
C HIS A 85 -17.37 17.14 0.39
N PHE A 86 -16.76 16.06 0.89
CA PHE A 86 -16.43 14.90 0.08
C PHE A 86 -17.68 14.29 -0.59
N MET A 87 -18.73 14.02 0.19
CA MET A 87 -19.98 13.47 -0.35
C MET A 87 -20.65 14.39 -1.37
N SER A 88 -20.59 15.71 -1.16
CA SER A 88 -21.14 16.71 -2.10
C SER A 88 -20.35 16.76 -3.42
N TRP A 89 -19.08 16.35 -3.43
CA TRP A 89 -18.27 16.24 -4.63
C TRP A 89 -18.56 14.97 -5.44
N LEU A 90 -19.14 13.93 -4.83
CA LEU A 90 -19.47 12.69 -5.51
C LEU A 90 -20.54 12.90 -6.58
N PRO A 91 -20.38 12.28 -7.78
CA PRO A 91 -21.31 12.55 -8.91
C PRO A 91 -22.67 11.82 -8.77
N SER A 92 -22.73 10.77 -7.99
CA SER A 92 -23.88 9.86 -7.86
C SER A 92 -23.76 9.03 -6.58
N PRO A 93 -24.84 8.52 -6.01
CA PRO A 93 -24.78 7.54 -4.92
C PRO A 93 -24.27 6.16 -5.38
N ASP A 94 -24.36 5.82 -6.68
CA ASP A 94 -23.91 4.54 -7.23
C ASP A 94 -22.39 4.58 -7.51
N ILE A 95 -21.59 4.55 -6.45
CA ILE A 95 -20.12 4.61 -6.51
C ILE A 95 -19.53 3.40 -5.80
N GLU A 96 -18.53 2.80 -6.41
CA GLU A 96 -17.65 1.85 -5.76
C GLU A 96 -16.41 2.58 -5.22
N MET A 97 -16.26 2.57 -3.90
CA MET A 97 -15.10 3.15 -3.22
C MET A 97 -13.91 2.20 -3.30
N ILE A 98 -12.74 2.77 -3.46
CA ILE A 98 -11.47 2.06 -3.54
C ILE A 98 -10.48 2.75 -2.61
N SER A 99 -9.70 2.00 -1.86
CA SER A 99 -8.46 2.49 -1.24
C SER A 99 -7.32 1.52 -1.49
N TRP A 100 -6.09 1.96 -1.21
CA TRP A 100 -4.97 1.03 -1.29
C TRP A 100 -5.19 -0.17 -0.38
N SER A 101 -5.63 0.06 0.85
CA SER A 101 -6.02 -1.02 1.78
C SER A 101 -7.29 -0.64 2.54
N TYR A 102 -7.91 -1.60 3.24
CA TYR A 102 -9.07 -1.31 4.09
C TYR A 102 -8.80 -0.39 5.29
N THR A 103 -7.56 0.03 5.51
CA THR A 103 -7.19 0.93 6.61
C THR A 103 -7.96 2.25 6.54
N ASP A 104 -8.11 2.82 5.34
CA ASP A 104 -8.80 4.08 5.11
C ASP A 104 -10.29 3.98 5.43
N ARG A 105 -10.93 2.93 4.92
CA ARG A 105 -12.32 2.63 5.26
C ARG A 105 -12.52 2.47 6.78
N ALA A 106 -11.68 1.64 7.40
CA ALA A 106 -11.77 1.38 8.84
C ALA A 106 -11.54 2.65 9.67
N GLN A 107 -10.66 3.54 9.22
CA GLN A 107 -10.43 4.83 9.85
C GLN A 107 -11.67 5.71 9.79
N ILE A 108 -12.31 5.87 8.63
CA ILE A 108 -13.54 6.64 8.47
C ILE A 108 -14.64 6.07 9.38
N GLU A 109 -14.89 4.76 9.32
CA GLU A 109 -15.89 4.09 10.15
C GLU A 109 -15.64 4.34 11.64
N ARG A 110 -14.38 4.22 12.06
CA ARG A 110 -13.99 4.42 13.46
C ARG A 110 -14.16 5.86 13.92
N GLU A 111 -13.73 6.84 13.11
CA GLU A 111 -13.94 8.25 13.45
C GLU A 111 -15.42 8.63 13.49
N MET A 112 -16.21 8.14 12.57
CA MET A 112 -17.66 8.37 12.58
C MET A 112 -18.31 7.78 13.84
N GLU A 113 -17.91 6.57 14.24
CA GLU A 113 -18.40 5.93 15.47
C GLU A 113 -18.06 6.76 16.71
N VAL A 114 -16.77 7.06 16.90
CA VAL A 114 -16.26 7.73 18.11
C VAL A 114 -16.74 9.17 18.21
N LYS A 115 -16.80 9.88 17.06
CA LYS A 115 -17.23 11.28 17.00
C LYS A 115 -18.75 11.42 16.84
N CYS A 116 -19.49 10.31 16.89
CA CYS A 116 -20.95 10.27 16.71
C CYS A 116 -21.42 10.96 15.41
N ILE A 117 -20.66 10.86 14.32
CA ILE A 117 -20.98 11.43 13.01
C ILE A 117 -22.03 10.55 12.33
N ARG A 118 -23.09 11.17 11.83
CA ARG A 118 -24.10 10.52 10.99
C ARG A 118 -24.30 11.35 9.75
N LEU A 119 -24.20 10.71 8.59
CA LEU A 119 -24.38 11.34 7.27
C LEU A 119 -25.25 10.44 6.41
N ASP A 120 -26.27 11.01 5.80
CA ASP A 120 -27.17 10.28 4.90
C ASP A 120 -26.39 9.79 3.67
N GLY A 121 -26.59 8.53 3.30
CA GLY A 121 -25.91 7.90 2.16
C GLY A 121 -24.51 7.34 2.47
N MET A 122 -23.95 7.60 3.65
CA MET A 122 -22.60 7.10 4.00
C MET A 122 -22.58 5.57 4.16
N GLU A 123 -23.64 4.96 4.69
CA GLU A 123 -23.73 3.51 4.82
C GLU A 123 -23.74 2.81 3.46
N GLU A 124 -24.42 3.39 2.47
CA GLU A 124 -24.42 2.92 1.08
C GLU A 124 -23.00 3.01 0.48
N LEU A 125 -22.34 4.13 0.71
CA LEU A 125 -20.99 4.38 0.21
C LEU A 125 -19.96 3.40 0.81
N MET A 126 -20.14 3.00 2.07
CA MET A 126 -19.28 2.03 2.74
C MET A 126 -19.50 0.58 2.27
N ARG A 127 -20.61 0.30 1.56
CA ARG A 127 -20.82 -1.03 0.98
C ARG A 127 -19.98 -1.19 -0.28
N GLY A 128 -19.52 -2.40 -0.54
CA GLY A 128 -18.82 -2.69 -1.79
C GLY A 128 -17.41 -2.06 -1.92
N TRP A 129 -16.81 -1.60 -0.82
CA TRP A 129 -15.48 -1.02 -0.83
C TRP A 129 -14.41 -2.02 -1.29
N ILE A 130 -13.56 -1.60 -2.21
CA ILE A 130 -12.52 -2.43 -2.83
C ILE A 130 -11.18 -2.17 -2.15
N ASP A 131 -10.56 -3.25 -1.65
CA ASP A 131 -9.16 -3.28 -1.20
C ASP A 131 -8.25 -3.56 -2.41
N CYS A 132 -7.61 -2.52 -2.93
CA CYS A 132 -6.74 -2.61 -4.10
C CYS A 132 -5.49 -3.45 -3.83
N GLN A 133 -4.97 -3.43 -2.60
CA GLN A 133 -3.81 -4.22 -2.17
C GLN A 133 -4.13 -5.72 -2.18
N GLU A 134 -5.35 -6.09 -1.76
CA GLU A 134 -5.79 -7.49 -1.82
C GLU A 134 -5.97 -7.95 -3.26
N GLU A 135 -6.59 -7.13 -4.12
CA GLU A 135 -6.71 -7.45 -5.56
C GLU A 135 -5.36 -7.60 -6.23
N PHE A 136 -4.42 -6.69 -5.95
CA PHE A 136 -3.04 -6.76 -6.42
C PHE A 136 -2.35 -8.06 -5.98
N SER A 137 -2.43 -8.39 -4.70
CA SER A 137 -1.83 -9.61 -4.15
C SER A 137 -2.43 -10.88 -4.78
N ARG A 138 -3.74 -10.86 -5.04
CA ARG A 138 -4.46 -11.96 -5.72
C ARG A 138 -3.99 -12.12 -7.18
N LYS A 139 -3.79 -11.00 -7.90
CA LYS A 139 -3.26 -11.01 -9.27
C LYS A 139 -1.86 -11.61 -9.33
N LEU A 140 -1.02 -11.31 -8.33
CA LEU A 140 0.32 -11.89 -8.21
C LEU A 140 0.33 -13.33 -7.69
N LYS A 141 -0.83 -13.89 -7.32
CA LYS A 141 -0.94 -15.19 -6.63
C LYS A 141 -0.04 -15.26 -5.38
N ASN A 142 0.09 -14.14 -4.69
CA ASN A 142 0.95 -13.96 -3.53
C ASN A 142 0.09 -13.50 -2.33
N ARG A 143 0.40 -14.01 -1.13
CA ARG A 143 -0.29 -13.61 0.10
C ARG A 143 0.39 -12.43 0.83
N LYS A 144 1.54 -11.97 0.33
CA LYS A 144 2.25 -10.83 0.90
C LYS A 144 1.44 -9.56 0.67
N ARG A 145 1.33 -8.74 1.70
CA ARG A 145 0.84 -7.36 1.57
C ARG A 145 2.01 -6.47 1.14
N PHE A 146 1.81 -5.70 0.10
CA PHE A 146 2.80 -4.76 -0.42
C PHE A 146 2.38 -3.34 -0.02
N ASN A 147 3.32 -2.44 0.23
CA ASN A 147 3.02 -1.01 0.24
C ASN A 147 2.75 -0.52 -1.19
N LEU A 148 2.15 0.66 -1.33
CA LEU A 148 1.78 1.21 -2.63
C LEU A 148 3.00 1.40 -3.55
N THR A 149 4.09 1.94 -3.02
CA THR A 149 5.32 2.19 -3.79
C THR A 149 5.89 0.89 -4.36
N ASP A 150 6.02 -0.16 -3.54
CA ASP A 150 6.48 -1.47 -4.01
C ASP A 150 5.55 -2.05 -5.08
N ALA A 151 4.24 -1.92 -4.89
CA ALA A 151 3.26 -2.43 -5.83
C ALA A 151 3.33 -1.73 -7.19
N LEU A 152 3.53 -0.42 -7.21
CA LEU A 152 3.73 0.36 -8.43
C LEU A 152 5.01 -0.06 -9.17
N VAL A 153 6.13 -0.23 -8.43
CA VAL A 153 7.39 -0.74 -9.00
C VAL A 153 7.19 -2.13 -9.61
N ILE A 154 6.51 -3.04 -8.90
CA ILE A 154 6.20 -4.37 -9.41
C ILE A 154 5.32 -4.30 -10.65
N ALA A 155 4.35 -3.41 -10.67
CA ALA A 155 3.44 -3.20 -11.78
C ALA A 155 4.08 -2.43 -12.97
N ASP A 156 5.33 -2.01 -12.86
CA ASP A 156 6.02 -1.17 -13.85
C ASP A 156 5.29 0.14 -14.14
N ILE A 157 4.80 0.77 -13.05
CA ILE A 157 4.14 2.08 -13.07
C ILE A 157 5.05 3.07 -12.33
N PRO A 158 5.51 4.16 -12.98
CA PRO A 158 6.27 5.19 -12.29
C PRO A 158 5.38 5.89 -11.25
N TYR A 159 5.90 6.09 -10.05
CA TYR A 159 5.23 6.87 -9.03
C TYR A 159 5.17 8.35 -9.46
N VAL A 160 4.01 8.97 -9.35
CA VAL A 160 3.76 10.37 -9.73
C VAL A 160 3.62 11.22 -8.46
N GLY A 161 4.37 12.30 -8.35
CA GLY A 161 4.31 13.22 -7.22
C GLY A 161 5.12 12.77 -6.00
N GLU A 162 4.75 13.25 -4.83
CA GLU A 162 5.40 12.93 -3.55
C GLU A 162 4.56 11.93 -2.77
N ALA A 163 5.21 10.94 -2.17
CA ALA A 163 4.55 9.94 -1.33
C ALA A 163 4.07 10.58 -0.01
N HIS A 164 3.02 9.99 0.57
CA HIS A 164 2.38 10.49 1.78
C HIS A 164 1.70 11.86 1.62
N ASP A 165 1.17 12.13 0.43
CA ASP A 165 0.13 13.11 0.17
C ASP A 165 -1.12 12.35 -0.29
N GLY A 166 -2.22 12.48 0.43
CA GLY A 166 -3.40 11.66 0.22
C GLY A 166 -3.97 11.76 -1.21
N LEU A 167 -3.91 12.95 -1.86
CA LEU A 167 -4.35 13.06 -3.25
C LEU A 167 -3.39 12.34 -4.20
N THR A 168 -2.09 12.46 -3.95
CA THR A 168 -1.05 11.78 -4.72
C THR A 168 -1.15 10.26 -4.59
N ASP A 169 -1.35 9.75 -3.37
CA ASP A 169 -1.45 8.30 -3.13
C ASP A 169 -2.76 7.73 -3.68
N ALA A 170 -3.88 8.46 -3.59
CA ALA A 170 -5.12 8.10 -4.29
C ALA A 170 -4.94 8.07 -5.82
N TYR A 171 -4.20 9.04 -6.40
CA TYR A 171 -3.90 9.06 -7.83
C TYR A 171 -3.08 7.85 -8.27
N ASN A 172 -2.02 7.53 -7.56
CA ASN A 172 -1.16 6.38 -7.84
C ASN A 172 -1.90 5.05 -7.67
N THR A 173 -2.76 4.95 -6.65
CA THR A 173 -3.66 3.80 -6.47
C THR A 173 -4.63 3.66 -7.65
N ALA A 174 -5.17 4.78 -8.17
CA ALA A 174 -6.05 4.79 -9.34
C ALA A 174 -5.32 4.26 -10.60
N LEU A 175 -4.06 4.65 -10.83
CA LEU A 175 -3.26 4.13 -11.93
C LEU A 175 -3.06 2.62 -11.83
N LEU A 176 -2.77 2.14 -10.64
CA LEU A 176 -2.61 0.70 -10.39
C LEU A 176 -3.92 -0.05 -10.57
N PHE A 177 -5.02 0.46 -10.02
CA PHE A 177 -6.36 -0.11 -10.19
C PHE A 177 -6.76 -0.20 -11.66
N LYS A 178 -6.55 0.86 -12.44
CA LYS A 178 -6.76 0.87 -13.89
C LYS A 178 -6.00 -0.27 -14.56
N LYS A 179 -4.71 -0.44 -14.26
CA LYS A 179 -3.91 -1.53 -14.81
C LYS A 179 -4.43 -2.90 -14.39
N LEU A 180 -4.85 -3.08 -13.13
CA LEU A 180 -5.43 -4.34 -12.65
C LEU A 180 -6.70 -4.73 -13.42
N ARG A 181 -7.49 -3.75 -13.86
CA ARG A 181 -8.74 -3.96 -14.61
C ARG A 181 -8.52 -4.15 -16.10
N LEU A 182 -7.60 -3.39 -16.71
CA LEU A 182 -7.44 -3.33 -18.17
C LEU A 182 -6.36 -4.27 -18.71
N ASP A 183 -5.42 -4.72 -17.88
CA ASP A 183 -4.38 -5.68 -18.29
C ASP A 183 -4.74 -7.09 -17.80
N PRO A 184 -5.35 -7.94 -18.65
CA PRO A 184 -5.75 -9.29 -18.25
C PRO A 184 -4.55 -10.17 -17.86
N ASP A 185 -3.40 -9.98 -18.51
CA ASP A 185 -2.17 -10.70 -18.24
C ASP A 185 -1.40 -10.14 -17.05
N PHE A 186 -1.75 -8.91 -16.65
CA PHE A 186 -1.10 -8.15 -15.59
C PHE A 186 0.43 -8.24 -15.64
N ARG A 187 1.01 -7.60 -16.65
CA ARG A 187 2.47 -7.62 -16.84
C ARG A 187 3.15 -6.92 -15.67
N ILE A 188 4.09 -7.62 -15.09
CA ILE A 188 4.90 -7.15 -13.98
C ILE A 188 6.32 -6.83 -14.43
N ASN A 189 7.02 -6.04 -13.63
CA ASN A 189 8.41 -5.69 -13.84
C ASN A 189 9.28 -6.94 -14.02
N GLU A 190 10.17 -6.91 -15.00
CA GLU A 190 10.99 -8.07 -15.35
C GLU A 190 11.96 -8.48 -14.23
N TYR A 191 12.49 -7.52 -13.47
CA TYR A 191 13.37 -7.82 -12.33
C TYR A 191 12.60 -8.56 -11.24
N TYR A 192 11.38 -8.13 -10.94
CA TYR A 192 10.53 -8.81 -9.97
C TYR A 192 10.15 -10.21 -10.46
N ARG A 193 9.79 -10.36 -11.74
CA ARG A 193 9.50 -11.66 -12.35
C ARG A 193 10.69 -12.60 -12.23
N LYS A 194 11.91 -12.15 -12.57
CA LYS A 194 13.14 -12.94 -12.42
C LYS A 194 13.45 -13.33 -10.96
N SER A 195 13.06 -12.48 -10.01
CA SER A 195 13.22 -12.79 -8.57
C SER A 195 12.31 -13.90 -8.07
N LEU A 196 11.21 -14.17 -8.77
CA LEU A 196 10.27 -15.25 -8.47
C LEU A 196 10.68 -16.58 -9.09
N GLU A 197 11.58 -16.57 -10.07
CA GLU A 197 12.10 -17.80 -10.68
C GLU A 197 12.93 -18.58 -9.63
N PRO A 198 12.76 -19.90 -9.54
CA PRO A 198 13.57 -20.69 -8.63
C PRO A 198 15.03 -20.47 -9.00
N LYS A 199 15.81 -20.00 -8.05
CA LYS A 199 17.27 -19.91 -8.23
C LYS A 199 17.74 -21.28 -8.62
N SER A 200 18.39 -21.41 -9.78
CA SER A 200 19.08 -22.64 -10.15
C SER A 200 19.95 -23.07 -8.96
N PRO A 201 19.92 -24.36 -8.58
CA PRO A 201 20.76 -24.79 -7.47
C PRO A 201 22.19 -24.30 -7.74
N ALA A 202 22.71 -23.53 -6.82
CA ALA A 202 24.10 -23.08 -6.91
C ALA A 202 24.93 -24.36 -7.14
N LEU A 203 25.71 -24.38 -8.22
CA LEU A 203 26.65 -25.46 -8.46
C LEU A 203 27.58 -25.48 -7.26
N THR A 204 27.26 -26.23 -6.23
CA THR A 204 28.11 -26.51 -5.10
C THR A 204 29.13 -27.53 -5.58
N PHE A 205 30.20 -27.04 -6.22
CA PHE A 205 31.40 -27.83 -6.38
C PHE A 205 32.03 -27.95 -4.99
N SER A 206 31.98 -29.13 -4.43
CA SER A 206 32.79 -29.41 -3.26
C SER A 206 34.28 -29.40 -3.66
N LEU A 207 35.15 -29.01 -2.73
CA LEU A 207 36.59 -29.08 -2.96
C LEU A 207 37.04 -30.50 -3.39
N GLY A 208 36.30 -31.54 -2.96
CA GLY A 208 36.45 -32.92 -3.36
C GLY A 208 36.18 -33.18 -4.85
N ASP A 209 35.16 -32.51 -5.38
CA ASP A 209 34.81 -32.66 -6.82
C ASP A 209 35.84 -31.98 -7.72
N MET A 210 36.46 -30.87 -7.24
CA MET A 210 37.56 -30.22 -7.93
C MET A 210 38.83 -31.10 -7.93
N LEU A 211 39.15 -31.78 -6.82
CA LEU A 211 40.34 -32.62 -6.69
C LEU A 211 40.21 -33.95 -7.45
N SER A 212 39.00 -34.53 -7.55
CA SER A 212 38.79 -35.74 -8.36
C SER A 212 38.88 -35.47 -9.87
N GLY A 213 38.54 -34.26 -10.31
CA GLY A 213 38.73 -33.84 -11.73
C GLY A 213 40.17 -33.54 -12.14
N MET A 214 41.11 -33.40 -11.20
CA MET A 214 42.49 -33.06 -11.47
C MET A 214 43.43 -34.28 -11.56
N GLY A 215 42.91 -35.52 -11.57
CA GLY A 215 43.65 -36.72 -11.93
C GLY A 215 44.96 -36.95 -11.13
N VAL A 216 44.94 -36.78 -9.81
CA VAL A 216 46.10 -37.19 -8.99
C VAL A 216 46.01 -38.69 -8.82
N ALA A 217 46.73 -39.41 -9.68
CA ALA A 217 46.97 -40.84 -9.52
C ALA A 217 47.74 -41.08 -8.21
N ALA A 218 47.12 -41.73 -7.26
CA ALA A 218 47.78 -42.25 -6.08
C ALA A 218 48.73 -43.38 -6.50
N ASP A 219 50.02 -43.07 -6.51
CA ASP A 219 51.07 -44.05 -6.78
C ASP A 219 51.08 -45.08 -5.64
N SER A 220 50.88 -46.33 -6.01
CA SER A 220 50.84 -47.45 -5.08
C SER A 220 52.28 -47.76 -4.59
N ALA A 221 52.61 -47.34 -3.41
CA ALA A 221 53.83 -47.80 -2.74
C ALA A 221 53.69 -49.28 -2.30
N GLN A 222 54.38 -50.15 -3.04
CA GLN A 222 54.56 -51.54 -2.69
C GLN A 222 55.28 -51.67 -1.35
N SER A 223 54.71 -52.40 -0.44
CA SER A 223 55.32 -52.82 0.80
C SER A 223 56.42 -53.89 0.49
N CYS A 224 57.67 -53.63 0.79
CA CYS A 224 58.70 -54.61 0.80
C CYS A 224 58.78 -55.22 2.22
N SER A 225 58.44 -56.50 2.30
CA SER A 225 58.68 -57.32 3.50
C SER A 225 60.14 -57.68 3.59
N ALA A 226 60.73 -57.46 4.76
CA ALA A 226 62.02 -58.06 5.08
C ALA A 226 61.89 -58.74 6.46
N ASP A 227 61.87 -60.05 6.42
CA ASP A 227 62.21 -60.95 7.54
C ASP A 227 63.60 -60.62 8.11
N ARG A 228 63.76 -60.65 9.42
CA ARG A 228 64.83 -61.41 10.10
C ARG A 228 64.77 -61.30 11.63
N ASN A 229 64.76 -62.52 12.21
CA ASN A 229 65.17 -62.98 13.55
C ASN A 229 64.42 -62.43 14.76
#